data_f708f093992371510c4cd34331fed021
#
_entry.id   f708f093992371510c4cd34331fed021
#
_cell.length_a   1.000
_cell.length_b   1.000
_cell.length_c   1.000
_cell.angle_alpha   90.00
_cell.angle_beta   90.00
_cell.angle_gamma   90.00
#
_symmetry.space_group_name_H-M   'P 1'
#
loop_
_entity.id
_entity.type
_entity.pdbx_description
1 polymer ?
#
loop_
_entity_poly.entity_id
_entity_poly.type
_entity_poly.pdbx_seq_one_letter_code
_entity_poly.pdbx_strand_id
1 'polypeptide(L)' 'MEKCKECNGIGEIFCPVCQGTKKDPRNQEKYCKYCNGTGHVRCDICSGTGKED' A
#
# COMPACT_ATOMS: atom_id res chain seq x y z
N MET A 1 -22.19 6.94 0.44
CA MET A 1 -20.90 6.27 0.55
C MET A 1 -19.79 7.29 0.48
N GLU A 2 -18.90 7.20 1.43
CA GLU A 2 -17.77 8.12 1.50
C GLU A 2 -16.51 7.41 1.03
N LYS A 3 -15.52 8.19 0.63
CA LYS A 3 -14.25 7.59 0.28
C LYS A 3 -13.56 7.06 1.51
N CYS A 4 -12.79 6.01 1.33
CA CYS A 4 -12.07 5.37 2.41
C CYS A 4 -11.05 6.33 3.00
N LYS A 5 -11.08 6.50 4.32
CA LYS A 5 -10.19 7.44 4.99
C LYS A 5 -8.75 6.94 5.05
N GLU A 6 -8.56 5.62 5.03
CA GLU A 6 -7.23 5.06 5.11
C GLU A 6 -6.42 5.30 3.84
N CYS A 7 -7.08 5.25 2.69
CA CYS A 7 -6.40 5.42 1.41
C CYS A 7 -6.85 6.69 0.68
N ASN A 8 -7.68 7.52 1.32
CA ASN A 8 -8.19 8.75 0.72
C ASN A 8 -8.88 8.52 -0.63
N GLY A 9 -9.56 7.37 -0.76
CA GLY A 9 -10.28 7.06 -1.97
C GLY A 9 -9.43 6.47 -3.09
N ILE A 10 -8.15 6.22 -2.81
CA ILE A 10 -7.22 5.69 -3.81
C ILE A 10 -7.36 4.19 -4.00
N GLY A 11 -7.67 3.47 -2.92
CA GLY A 11 -7.78 2.02 -2.94
C GLY A 11 -6.48 1.31 -2.58
N GLU A 12 -5.42 2.08 -2.36
CA GLU A 12 -4.11 1.54 -2.01
C GLU A 12 -3.46 2.41 -0.94
N ILE A 13 -2.61 1.78 -0.13
CA ILE A 13 -1.85 2.49 0.90
C ILE A 13 -0.37 2.23 0.67
N PHE A 14 0.48 3.03 1.29
CA PHE A 14 1.92 2.78 1.23
C PHE A 14 2.24 1.43 1.87
N CYS A 15 3.19 0.72 1.28
CA CYS A 15 3.64 -0.54 1.82
C CYS A 15 4.18 -0.33 3.25
N PRO A 16 3.63 -1.04 4.24
CA PRO A 16 4.09 -0.86 5.63
C PRO A 16 5.48 -1.43 5.89
N VAL A 17 5.94 -2.31 5.03
CA VAL A 17 7.26 -2.92 5.19
C VAL A 17 8.37 -1.99 4.69
N CYS A 18 8.22 -1.47 3.47
CA CYS A 18 9.22 -0.59 2.87
C CYS A 18 8.84 0.89 2.96
N GLN A 19 7.65 1.18 3.45
CA GLN A 19 7.15 2.55 3.62
C GLN A 19 7.22 3.37 2.33
N GLY A 20 6.98 2.70 1.21
CA GLY A 20 6.95 3.35 -0.09
C GLY A 20 8.30 3.49 -0.78
N THR A 21 9.38 2.97 -0.16
CA THR A 21 10.71 3.04 -0.77
C THR A 21 10.87 2.09 -1.94
N LYS A 22 10.02 1.07 -1.99
CA LYS A 22 10.02 0.03 -3.02
C LYS A 22 11.16 -0.98 -2.86
N LYS A 23 12.02 -0.78 -1.87
CA LYS A 23 13.16 -1.65 -1.62
C LYS A 23 13.03 -2.35 -0.30
N ASP A 24 13.65 -3.53 -0.23
CA ASP A 24 13.67 -4.31 1.00
C ASP A 24 14.44 -3.54 2.09
N PRO A 25 13.82 -3.30 3.26
CA PRO A 25 14.51 -2.58 4.33
C PRO A 25 15.73 -3.30 4.89
N ARG A 26 15.79 -4.61 4.68
CA ARG A 26 16.93 -5.41 5.13
C ARG A 26 18.02 -5.54 4.08
N ASN A 27 17.64 -5.44 2.81
CA ASN A 27 18.58 -5.58 1.70
C ASN A 27 18.17 -4.65 0.58
N GLN A 28 18.75 -3.47 0.55
CA GLN A 28 18.36 -2.44 -0.40
C GLN A 28 18.76 -2.75 -1.84
N GLU A 29 19.50 -3.84 -2.04
CA GLU A 29 19.81 -4.32 -3.38
C GLU A 29 18.63 -5.07 -4.00
N LYS A 30 17.67 -5.49 -3.16
CA LYS A 30 16.50 -6.21 -3.61
C LYS A 30 15.26 -5.36 -3.41
N TYR A 31 14.27 -5.58 -4.25
CA TYR A 31 12.99 -4.90 -4.09
C TYR A 31 12.23 -5.51 -2.91
N CYS A 32 11.30 -4.74 -2.37
CA CYS A 32 10.44 -5.21 -1.28
C CYS A 32 9.49 -6.29 -1.80
N LYS A 33 9.55 -7.48 -1.20
CA LYS A 33 8.71 -8.59 -1.61
C LYS A 33 7.24 -8.41 -1.21
N TYR A 34 7.00 -7.62 -0.17
CA TYR A 34 5.65 -7.42 0.33
C TYR A 34 4.78 -6.67 -0.68
N CYS A 35 5.33 -5.67 -1.33
CA CYS A 35 4.63 -4.89 -2.33
C CYS A 35 5.12 -5.18 -3.75
N ASN A 36 5.99 -6.16 -3.92
CA ASN A 36 6.57 -6.53 -5.22
C ASN A 36 7.25 -5.34 -5.92
N GLY A 37 7.87 -4.47 -5.13
CA GLY A 37 8.58 -3.33 -5.67
C GLY A 37 7.70 -2.18 -6.14
N THR A 38 6.39 -2.24 -5.85
CA THR A 38 5.47 -1.17 -6.26
C THR A 38 5.42 -0.01 -5.27
N GLY A 39 5.74 -0.28 -4.01
CA GLY A 39 5.69 0.73 -2.96
C GLY A 39 4.32 0.90 -2.33
N HIS A 40 3.34 0.17 -2.82
CA HIS A 40 1.96 0.25 -2.35
C HIS A 40 1.34 -1.12 -2.27
N VAL A 41 0.37 -1.26 -1.37
CA VAL A 41 -0.42 -2.48 -1.25
C VAL A 41 -1.89 -2.09 -1.24
N ARG A 42 -2.75 -3.07 -1.55
CA ARG A 42 -4.17 -2.83 -1.55
C ARG A 42 -4.64 -2.43 -0.15
N CYS A 43 -5.49 -1.43 -0.08
CA CYS A 43 -6.09 -1.02 1.19
C CYS A 43 -7.07 -2.09 1.67
N ASP A 44 -6.81 -2.66 2.86
CA ASP A 44 -7.68 -3.70 3.41
C ASP A 44 -8.98 -3.13 3.97
N ILE A 45 -8.98 -1.87 4.37
CA ILE A 45 -10.16 -1.25 4.97
C ILE A 45 -11.30 -1.17 3.98
N CYS A 46 -11.00 -0.81 2.74
CA CYS A 46 -12.01 -0.69 1.69
C CYS A 46 -11.90 -1.81 0.66
N SER A 47 -11.03 -2.80 0.90
CA SER A 47 -10.79 -3.91 -0.02
C SER A 47 -10.36 -3.45 -1.41
N GLY A 48 -9.66 -2.33 -1.47
CA GLY A 48 -9.15 -1.80 -2.71
C GLY A 48 -10.15 -1.02 -3.54
N THR A 49 -11.36 -0.80 -3.03
CA THR A 49 -12.39 -0.07 -3.77
C THR A 49 -12.24 1.43 -3.68
N GLY A 50 -11.57 1.91 -2.64
CA GLY A 50 -11.44 3.34 -2.38
C GLY A 50 -12.66 3.95 -1.73
N LYS A 51 -13.64 3.14 -1.39
CA LYS A 51 -14.89 3.60 -0.81
C LYS A 51 -15.18 2.87 0.49
N GLU A 52 -15.74 3.61 1.42
CA GLU A 52 -16.15 3.07 2.70
C GLU A 52 -17.67 2.99 2.73
N ASP A 53 -18.18 1.83 3.09
CA ASP A 53 -19.62 1.64 3.20
C ASP A 53 -20.17 2.26 4.48
#